data_ca55ca1b0ef2b2c5562892c7ca9e9d1c
#
_entry.id   ca55ca1b0ef2b2c5562892c7ca9e9d1c
#
_cell.length_a   1.000
_cell.length_b   1.000
_cell.length_c   1.000
_cell.angle_alpha   90.00
_cell.angle_beta   90.00
_cell.angle_gamma   90.00
#
_symmetry.space_group_name_H-M   'P 1'
#
loop_
_entity.id
_entity.type
_entity.pdbx_description
1 polymer ?
#
loop_
_entity_poly.entity_id
_entity_poly.type
_entity_poly.pdbx_seq_one_letter_code
_entity_poly.pdbx_strand_id
1 'polypeptide(L)'
;MQNPLRTEADAFRFLIVVIGGAAIIVAAAYINTWLGVAAAVVVVGAVARWYWKQPSPPRPRLEVHEEAPHPHRILVIANETVGGRPLREEVERRAEGRPTEILVVAPALNSPVKHWVSDEDEARAAALERLDASVARLAETGLTVRGEVGDAEPLQAIEDALRTFGADEIVLSTHPEGRSHWLEQGLVEEARRRFALPITHIVVDLAAEREEVR
;
A
#
# COMPACT_ATOMS: atom_id res chain seq x y z
N MET A 1 2.58 -7.02 9.27
CA MET A 1 3.64 -6.77 10.30
C MET A 1 3.96 -5.29 10.27
N GLN A 2 3.75 -4.57 11.38
CA GLN A 2 4.05 -3.13 11.40
C GLN A 2 5.57 -2.93 11.46
N ASN A 3 6.09 -2.15 10.52
CA ASN A 3 7.51 -1.81 10.47
C ASN A 3 7.82 -0.80 11.61
N PRO A 4 8.68 -1.13 12.59
CA PRO A 4 9.02 -0.23 13.69
C PRO A 4 9.84 1.00 13.27
N LEU A 5 10.18 1.11 12.01
CA LEU A 5 11.02 2.18 11.44
C LEU A 5 10.22 3.15 10.55
N ARG A 6 8.92 3.28 10.77
CA ARG A 6 8.01 4.07 9.93
C ARG A 6 8.22 5.59 10.00
N THR A 7 8.66 6.08 11.15
CA THR A 7 8.99 7.48 11.34
C THR A 7 10.35 7.60 12.01
N GLU A 8 11.05 8.73 11.82
CA GLU A 8 12.32 9.00 12.53
C GLU A 8 12.15 8.91 14.05
N ALA A 9 11.00 9.36 14.56
CA ALA A 9 10.68 9.28 15.98
C ALA A 9 10.52 7.84 16.48
N ASP A 10 9.93 6.96 15.69
CA ASP A 10 9.76 5.54 16.05
C ASP A 10 11.09 4.79 15.97
N ALA A 11 11.90 5.07 14.95
CA ALA A 11 13.25 4.54 14.83
C ALA A 11 14.13 4.96 16.02
N PHE A 12 14.05 6.21 16.44
CA PHE A 12 14.80 6.72 17.59
C PHE A 12 14.33 6.07 18.91
N ARG A 13 13.02 5.93 19.12
CA ARG A 13 12.48 5.23 20.30
C ARG A 13 12.89 3.77 20.33
N PHE A 14 12.84 3.08 19.18
CA PHE A 14 13.29 1.70 19.07
C PHE A 14 14.78 1.57 19.42
N LEU A 15 15.62 2.46 18.93
CA LEU A 15 17.05 2.49 19.21
C LEU A 15 17.32 2.67 20.73
N ILE A 16 16.63 3.60 21.39
CA ILE A 16 16.75 3.82 22.83
C ILE A 16 16.36 2.55 23.62
N VAL A 17 15.28 1.89 23.24
CA VAL A 17 14.82 0.67 23.91
C VAL A 17 15.84 -0.47 23.73
N VAL A 18 16.41 -0.62 22.55
CA VAL A 18 17.44 -1.64 22.28
C VAL A 18 18.72 -1.37 23.06
N ILE A 19 19.21 -0.13 23.06
CA ILE A 19 20.43 0.24 23.79
C ILE A 19 20.21 0.09 25.30
N GLY A 20 19.09 0.58 25.83
CA GLY A 20 18.75 0.45 27.23
C GLY A 20 18.61 -1.01 27.69
N GLY A 21 17.94 -1.82 26.88
CA GLY A 21 17.81 -3.26 27.13
C GLY A 21 19.16 -3.98 27.13
N ALA A 22 20.02 -3.68 26.17
CA ALA A 22 21.37 -4.24 26.09
C ALA A 22 22.23 -3.84 27.32
N ALA A 23 22.17 -2.58 27.76
CA ALA A 23 22.87 -2.11 28.94
C ALA A 23 22.44 -2.85 30.23
N ILE A 24 21.13 -3.09 30.40
CA ILE A 24 20.58 -3.84 31.54
C ILE A 24 21.10 -5.29 31.53
N ILE A 25 21.08 -5.94 30.36
CA ILE A 25 21.56 -7.33 30.22
C ILE A 25 23.05 -7.44 30.54
N VAL A 26 23.87 -6.50 30.03
CA VAL A 26 25.31 -6.49 30.29
C VAL A 26 25.60 -6.25 31.77
N ALA A 27 24.93 -5.28 32.41
CA ALA A 27 25.10 -4.99 33.81
C ALA A 27 24.71 -6.20 34.70
N ALA A 28 23.61 -6.88 34.38
CA ALA A 28 23.16 -8.08 35.09
C ALA A 28 24.15 -9.25 34.91
N ALA A 29 24.66 -9.44 33.69
CA ALA A 29 25.62 -10.49 33.37
C ALA A 29 26.99 -10.26 34.04
N TYR A 30 27.36 -9.00 34.28
CA TYR A 30 28.59 -8.67 35.03
C TYR A 30 28.53 -9.11 36.48
N ILE A 31 27.33 -9.10 37.11
CA ILE A 31 27.11 -9.56 38.49
C ILE A 31 27.06 -11.10 38.51
N ASN A 32 26.27 -11.70 37.64
CA ASN A 32 26.13 -13.14 37.50
C ASN A 32 25.57 -13.52 36.15
N THR A 33 26.16 -14.52 35.49
CA THR A 33 25.75 -14.98 34.15
C THR A 33 24.26 -15.39 34.09
N TRP A 34 23.75 -16.05 35.12
CA TRP A 34 22.34 -16.46 35.19
C TRP A 34 21.38 -15.27 35.34
N LEU A 35 21.80 -14.22 36.04
CA LEU A 35 21.06 -12.95 36.12
C LEU A 35 21.00 -12.27 34.75
N GLY A 36 22.07 -12.30 33.97
CA GLY A 36 22.10 -11.80 32.60
C GLY A 36 21.11 -12.52 31.69
N VAL A 37 21.05 -13.86 31.78
CA VAL A 37 20.07 -14.67 31.02
C VAL A 37 18.64 -14.33 31.42
N ALA A 38 18.36 -14.22 32.72
CA ALA A 38 17.04 -13.86 33.21
C ALA A 38 16.63 -12.45 32.75
N ALA A 39 17.54 -11.47 32.82
CA ALA A 39 17.32 -10.12 32.31
C ALA A 39 17.01 -10.10 30.80
N ALA A 40 17.75 -10.91 30.01
CA ALA A 40 17.50 -11.02 28.57
C ALA A 40 16.09 -11.55 28.27
N VAL A 41 15.65 -12.60 28.96
CA VAL A 41 14.28 -13.14 28.79
C VAL A 41 13.21 -12.11 29.16
N VAL A 42 13.41 -11.36 30.23
CA VAL A 42 12.46 -10.31 30.66
C VAL A 42 12.41 -9.16 29.65
N VAL A 43 13.56 -8.69 29.18
CA VAL A 43 13.63 -7.60 28.17
C VAL A 43 12.97 -8.01 26.87
N VAL A 44 13.30 -9.20 26.34
CA VAL A 44 12.69 -9.72 25.12
C VAL A 44 11.19 -9.90 25.27
N GLY A 45 10.74 -10.47 26.41
CA GLY A 45 9.31 -10.63 26.70
C GLY A 45 8.57 -9.28 26.80
N ALA A 46 9.18 -8.28 27.44
CA ALA A 46 8.61 -6.94 27.56
C ALA A 46 8.51 -6.24 26.19
N VAL A 47 9.54 -6.33 25.36
CA VAL A 47 9.56 -5.77 23.99
C VAL A 47 8.50 -6.47 23.11
N ALA A 48 8.43 -7.80 23.16
CA ALA A 48 7.43 -8.56 22.40
C ALA A 48 6.00 -8.20 22.86
N ARG A 49 5.75 -8.11 24.17
CA ARG A 49 4.45 -7.70 24.72
C ARG A 49 4.10 -6.26 24.33
N TRP A 50 5.06 -5.35 24.38
CA TRP A 50 4.87 -3.97 23.97
C TRP A 50 4.52 -3.89 22.48
N TYR A 51 5.23 -4.64 21.63
CA TYR A 51 4.97 -4.74 20.21
C TYR A 51 3.56 -5.26 19.89
N TRP A 52 3.10 -6.31 20.60
CA TRP A 52 1.76 -6.85 20.40
C TRP A 52 0.64 -5.97 20.98
N LYS A 53 0.95 -5.10 21.93
CA LYS A 53 -0.02 -4.18 22.55
C LYS A 53 -0.10 -2.81 21.89
N GLN A 54 0.71 -2.54 20.86
CA GLN A 54 0.58 -1.27 20.16
C GLN A 54 -0.81 -1.20 19.50
N PRO A 55 -1.65 -0.24 19.90
CA PRO A 55 -2.92 -0.02 19.24
C PRO A 55 -2.65 0.36 17.80
N SER A 56 -3.41 -0.21 16.86
CA SER A 56 -3.43 0.28 15.48
C SER A 56 -3.62 1.80 15.52
N PRO A 57 -2.89 2.57 14.73
CA PRO A 57 -3.09 4.01 14.68
C PRO A 57 -4.58 4.29 14.47
N PRO A 58 -5.13 5.30 15.16
CA PRO A 58 -6.52 5.67 14.98
C PRO A 58 -6.76 5.86 13.48
N ARG A 59 -7.80 5.21 12.96
CA ARG A 59 -8.23 5.38 11.56
C ARG A 59 -8.35 6.87 11.35
N PRO A 60 -7.73 7.47 10.32
CA PRO A 60 -8.04 8.84 9.99
C PRO A 60 -9.56 8.88 9.73
N ARG A 61 -10.31 9.48 10.64
CA ARG A 61 -11.66 9.90 10.35
C ARG A 61 -11.48 11.03 9.36
N LEU A 62 -11.63 10.71 8.10
CA LEU A 62 -11.89 11.74 7.11
C LEU A 62 -13.21 12.38 7.56
N GLU A 63 -13.12 13.55 8.18
CA GLU A 63 -14.28 14.39 8.40
C GLU A 63 -14.84 14.67 7.01
N VAL A 64 -16.02 14.12 6.75
CA VAL A 64 -16.78 14.48 5.56
C VAL A 64 -17.17 15.93 5.79
N HIS A 65 -16.33 16.85 5.32
CA HIS A 65 -16.77 18.21 5.11
C HIS A 65 -17.86 18.11 4.04
N GLU A 66 -19.05 18.66 4.32
CA GLU A 66 -20.02 19.00 3.30
C GLU A 66 -19.40 20.12 2.44
N GLU A 67 -18.45 19.74 1.61
CA GLU A 67 -17.90 20.62 0.59
C GLU A 67 -18.91 20.78 -0.53
N ALA A 68 -18.84 21.94 -1.20
CA ALA A 68 -19.55 22.21 -2.45
C ALA A 68 -19.52 20.96 -3.37
N PRO A 69 -20.56 20.72 -4.18
CA PRO A 69 -20.65 19.51 -4.99
C PRO A 69 -19.38 19.32 -5.83
N HIS A 70 -18.47 18.49 -5.33
CA HIS A 70 -17.27 18.11 -6.03
C HIS A 70 -17.54 16.88 -6.90
N PRO A 71 -16.81 16.67 -7.98
CA PRO A 71 -16.91 15.46 -8.76
C PRO A 71 -16.60 14.24 -7.88
N HIS A 72 -17.28 13.14 -8.16
CA HIS A 72 -17.00 11.87 -7.49
C HIS A 72 -15.56 11.43 -7.76
N ARG A 73 -14.80 11.11 -6.72
CA ARG A 73 -13.38 10.82 -6.83
C ARG A 73 -13.07 9.34 -6.57
N ILE A 74 -12.57 8.67 -7.58
CA ILE A 74 -12.22 7.26 -7.52
C ILE A 74 -10.68 7.11 -7.52
N LEU A 75 -10.14 6.49 -6.48
CA LEU A 75 -8.74 6.09 -6.42
C LEU A 75 -8.61 4.64 -6.91
N VAL A 76 -7.89 4.45 -8.00
CA VAL A 76 -7.60 3.13 -8.57
C VAL A 76 -6.16 2.75 -8.25
N ILE A 77 -5.97 1.63 -7.58
CA ILE A 77 -4.65 1.04 -7.35
C ILE A 77 -4.51 -0.18 -8.24
N ALA A 78 -3.65 -0.08 -9.21
CA ALA A 78 -3.41 -1.15 -10.17
C ALA A 78 -1.97 -1.06 -10.69
N ASN A 79 -1.33 -2.20 -10.89
CA ASN A 79 -0.01 -2.25 -11.49
C ASN A 79 -0.13 -2.70 -12.98
N GLU A 80 0.23 -3.94 -13.25
CA GLU A 80 0.16 -4.48 -14.62
C GLU A 80 -1.29 -4.64 -15.12
N THR A 81 -2.26 -4.63 -14.20
CA THR A 81 -3.70 -4.79 -14.47
C THR A 81 -4.40 -3.50 -14.93
N VAL A 82 -3.71 -2.36 -14.97
CA VAL A 82 -4.32 -1.05 -15.34
C VAL A 82 -4.99 -1.07 -16.72
N GLY A 83 -4.44 -1.85 -17.67
CA GLY A 83 -4.97 -1.97 -19.02
C GLY A 83 -6.12 -2.99 -19.20
N GLY A 84 -6.50 -3.70 -18.14
CA GLY A 84 -7.47 -4.78 -18.24
C GLY A 84 -8.91 -4.33 -18.46
N ARG A 85 -9.64 -5.06 -19.29
CA ARG A 85 -11.05 -4.78 -19.61
C ARG A 85 -11.95 -4.75 -18.36
N PRO A 86 -11.87 -5.70 -17.42
CA PRO A 86 -12.73 -5.69 -16.24
C PRO A 86 -12.56 -4.46 -15.37
N LEU A 87 -11.34 -3.94 -15.24
CA LEU A 87 -11.09 -2.71 -14.50
C LEU A 87 -11.72 -1.50 -15.21
N ARG A 88 -11.55 -1.41 -16.53
CA ARG A 88 -12.12 -0.31 -17.31
C ARG A 88 -13.63 -0.30 -17.23
N GLU A 89 -14.30 -1.42 -17.47
CA GLU A 89 -15.76 -1.56 -17.40
C GLU A 89 -16.30 -1.19 -16.00
N GLU A 90 -15.61 -1.57 -14.93
CA GLU A 90 -16.00 -1.23 -13.58
C GLU A 90 -15.87 0.27 -13.29
N VAL A 91 -14.78 0.89 -13.75
CA VAL A 91 -14.56 2.33 -13.58
C VAL A 91 -15.60 3.12 -14.39
N GLU A 92 -15.87 2.75 -15.64
CA GLU A 92 -16.91 3.36 -16.48
C GLU A 92 -18.29 3.26 -15.82
N ARG A 93 -18.65 2.08 -15.32
CA ARG A 93 -19.93 1.86 -14.63
C ARG A 93 -20.08 2.74 -13.38
N ARG A 94 -19.00 2.98 -12.64
CA ARG A 94 -19.01 3.85 -11.45
C ARG A 94 -19.11 5.32 -11.78
N ALA A 95 -18.55 5.73 -12.90
CA ALA A 95 -18.59 7.09 -13.40
C ALA A 95 -19.91 7.45 -14.09
N GLU A 96 -20.74 6.45 -14.42
CA GLU A 96 -21.97 6.67 -15.16
C GLU A 96 -22.94 7.61 -14.44
N GLY A 97 -23.41 8.63 -15.18
CA GLY A 97 -24.44 9.56 -14.71
C GLY A 97 -23.97 10.65 -13.75
N ARG A 98 -22.67 10.78 -13.47
CA ARG A 98 -22.14 11.82 -12.58
C ARG A 98 -20.74 12.30 -13.00
N PRO A 99 -20.39 13.58 -12.74
CA PRO A 99 -19.02 14.05 -12.92
C PRO A 99 -18.08 13.23 -12.04
N THR A 100 -17.05 12.63 -12.64
CA THR A 100 -16.12 11.75 -11.93
C THR A 100 -14.68 12.11 -12.27
N GLU A 101 -13.83 12.17 -11.25
CA GLU A 101 -12.38 12.27 -11.36
C GLU A 101 -11.75 10.96 -10.93
N ILE A 102 -10.77 10.47 -11.69
CA ILE A 102 -10.11 9.21 -11.44
C ILE A 102 -8.62 9.45 -11.29
N LEU A 103 -8.05 8.98 -10.18
CA LEU A 103 -6.61 8.89 -9.99
C LEU A 103 -6.20 7.42 -10.05
N VAL A 104 -5.38 7.07 -11.03
CA VAL A 104 -4.78 5.74 -11.16
C VAL A 104 -3.38 5.80 -10.58
N VAL A 105 -3.13 5.01 -9.55
CA VAL A 105 -1.81 4.87 -8.94
C VAL A 105 -1.25 3.49 -9.24
N ALA A 106 -0.10 3.46 -9.91
CA ALA A 106 0.66 2.25 -10.18
C ALA A 106 1.83 2.17 -9.18
N PRO A 107 1.81 1.27 -8.18
CA PRO A 107 2.94 1.07 -7.31
C PRO A 107 4.19 0.64 -8.07
N ALA A 108 5.33 1.28 -7.77
CA ALA A 108 6.61 0.98 -8.39
C ALA A 108 7.17 -0.34 -7.83
N LEU A 109 6.73 -1.48 -8.37
CA LEU A 109 7.21 -2.78 -7.89
C LEU A 109 8.66 -3.01 -8.31
N ASN A 110 9.54 -3.01 -7.34
CA ASN A 110 10.89 -3.51 -7.52
C ASN A 110 10.86 -5.03 -7.62
N SER A 111 11.35 -5.59 -8.73
CA SER A 111 11.57 -7.03 -8.83
C SER A 111 12.57 -7.47 -7.73
N PRO A 112 12.25 -8.50 -6.92
CA PRO A 112 13.14 -8.96 -5.85
C PRO A 112 14.55 -9.34 -6.30
N VAL A 113 14.74 -9.61 -7.59
CA VAL A 113 16.02 -10.04 -8.18
C VAL A 113 16.91 -8.85 -8.55
N LYS A 114 16.38 -7.64 -8.68
CA LYS A 114 17.08 -6.45 -9.19
C LYS A 114 17.66 -5.51 -8.12
N HIS A 115 17.59 -5.84 -6.85
CA HIS A 115 18.12 -5.03 -5.75
C HIS A 115 19.65 -4.78 -5.76
N TRP A 116 20.37 -5.37 -6.71
CA TRP A 116 21.84 -5.31 -6.71
C TRP A 116 22.45 -4.42 -7.80
N VAL A 117 21.66 -3.87 -8.72
CA VAL A 117 22.17 -2.98 -9.79
C VAL A 117 21.13 -1.90 -10.08
N SER A 118 21.47 -0.66 -9.93
CA SER A 118 20.97 0.65 -10.44
C SER A 118 19.75 0.72 -11.37
N ASP A 119 18.70 -0.06 -11.14
CA ASP A 119 17.58 -0.26 -12.08
C ASP A 119 16.23 0.30 -11.56
N GLU A 120 16.23 1.15 -10.52
CA GLU A 120 15.01 1.80 -10.03
C GLU A 120 14.42 2.75 -11.08
N ASP A 121 15.28 3.43 -11.82
CA ASP A 121 14.86 4.37 -12.87
C ASP A 121 14.21 3.64 -14.05
N GLU A 122 14.74 2.47 -14.46
CA GLU A 122 14.18 1.67 -15.54
C GLU A 122 12.83 1.03 -15.16
N ALA A 123 12.72 0.49 -13.94
CA ALA A 123 11.48 -0.06 -13.43
C ALA A 123 10.38 1.02 -13.32
N ARG A 124 10.76 2.21 -12.88
CA ARG A 124 9.88 3.38 -12.79
C ARG A 124 9.46 3.87 -14.18
N ALA A 125 10.38 3.92 -15.13
CA ALA A 125 10.09 4.32 -16.51
C ALA A 125 9.12 3.34 -17.18
N ALA A 126 9.33 2.03 -17.02
CA ALA A 126 8.44 1.01 -17.56
C ALA A 126 7.04 1.03 -16.89
N ALA A 127 6.96 1.38 -15.61
CA ALA A 127 5.69 1.57 -14.91
C ALA A 127 4.95 2.80 -15.44
N LEU A 128 5.65 3.90 -15.66
CA LEU A 128 5.10 5.13 -16.26
C LEU A 128 4.54 4.87 -17.66
N GLU A 129 5.28 4.21 -18.53
CA GLU A 129 4.84 3.91 -19.91
C GLU A 129 3.54 3.08 -19.91
N ARG A 130 3.45 2.04 -19.04
CA ARG A 130 2.23 1.24 -18.92
C ARG A 130 1.06 2.06 -18.36
N LEU A 131 1.34 2.90 -17.38
CA LEU A 131 0.35 3.78 -16.77
C LEU A 131 -0.20 4.78 -17.78
N ASP A 132 0.68 5.48 -18.51
CA ASP A 132 0.30 6.47 -19.51
C ASP A 132 -0.58 5.86 -20.62
N ALA A 133 -0.20 4.68 -21.14
CA ALA A 133 -1.01 3.97 -22.11
C ALA A 133 -2.41 3.59 -21.60
N SER A 134 -2.53 3.30 -20.30
CA SER A 134 -3.78 2.89 -19.68
C SER A 134 -4.65 4.08 -19.32
N VAL A 135 -4.05 5.17 -18.84
CA VAL A 135 -4.71 6.45 -18.60
C VAL A 135 -5.29 7.00 -19.91
N ALA A 136 -4.51 6.94 -21.01
CA ALA A 136 -4.98 7.35 -22.31
C ALA A 136 -6.24 6.58 -22.76
N ARG A 137 -6.25 5.25 -22.58
CA ARG A 137 -7.42 4.42 -22.91
C ARG A 137 -8.65 4.74 -22.07
N LEU A 138 -8.48 5.00 -20.78
CA LEU A 138 -9.59 5.43 -19.91
C LEU A 138 -10.07 6.84 -20.28
N ALA A 139 -9.19 7.74 -20.67
CA ALA A 139 -9.53 9.08 -21.11
C ALA A 139 -10.32 9.09 -22.44
N GLU A 140 -10.13 8.11 -23.32
CA GLU A 140 -10.92 7.94 -24.56
C GLU A 140 -12.42 7.76 -24.29
N THR A 141 -12.80 7.31 -23.09
CA THR A 141 -14.20 7.17 -22.66
C THR A 141 -14.84 8.50 -22.20
N GLY A 142 -14.08 9.60 -22.25
CA GLY A 142 -14.55 10.92 -21.79
C GLY A 142 -14.41 11.17 -20.29
N LEU A 143 -13.76 10.28 -19.56
CA LEU A 143 -13.50 10.42 -18.14
C LEU A 143 -12.29 11.32 -17.86
N THR A 144 -12.33 12.06 -16.76
CA THR A 144 -11.19 12.83 -16.26
C THR A 144 -10.28 11.89 -15.47
N VAL A 145 -9.19 11.45 -16.10
CA VAL A 145 -8.26 10.46 -15.54
C VAL A 145 -6.86 11.06 -15.41
N ARG A 146 -6.21 10.81 -14.27
CA ARG A 146 -4.80 11.10 -14.02
C ARG A 146 -4.09 9.84 -13.58
N GLY A 147 -2.80 9.72 -13.93
CA GLY A 147 -1.95 8.60 -13.53
C GLY A 147 -0.76 9.08 -12.71
N GLU A 148 -0.42 8.34 -11.67
CA GLU A 148 0.77 8.58 -10.83
C GLU A 148 1.47 7.26 -10.51
N VAL A 149 2.80 7.27 -10.46
CA VAL A 149 3.58 6.15 -9.94
C VAL A 149 3.74 6.36 -8.43
N GLY A 150 3.16 5.44 -7.67
CA GLY A 150 3.19 5.47 -6.22
C GLY A 150 4.36 4.71 -5.60
N ASP A 151 4.38 4.66 -4.26
CA ASP A 151 5.33 3.86 -3.49
C ASP A 151 5.25 2.37 -3.90
N ALA A 152 6.38 1.66 -3.73
CA ALA A 152 6.44 0.22 -4.01
C ALA A 152 5.53 -0.61 -3.09
N GLU A 153 5.25 -0.11 -1.88
CA GLU A 153 4.30 -0.68 -0.94
C GLU A 153 2.89 -0.18 -1.24
N PRO A 154 1.95 -1.05 -1.69
CA PRO A 154 0.63 -0.60 -2.14
C PRO A 154 -0.19 0.15 -1.08
N LEU A 155 -0.09 -0.24 0.20
CA LEU A 155 -0.81 0.45 1.27
C LEU A 155 -0.26 1.86 1.52
N GLN A 156 1.05 2.04 1.35
CA GLN A 156 1.67 3.35 1.43
C GLN A 156 1.26 4.22 0.24
N ALA A 157 1.25 3.65 -0.97
CA ALA A 157 0.76 4.34 -2.17
C ALA A 157 -0.69 4.83 -2.01
N ILE A 158 -1.57 4.01 -1.40
CA ILE A 158 -2.94 4.43 -1.07
C ILE A 158 -2.94 5.60 -0.09
N GLU A 159 -2.17 5.53 1.00
CA GLU A 159 -2.12 6.62 1.99
C GLU A 159 -1.68 7.94 1.38
N ASP A 160 -0.62 7.90 0.56
CA ASP A 160 -0.05 9.09 -0.05
C ASP A 160 -1.03 9.70 -1.07
N ALA A 161 -1.68 8.87 -1.88
CA ALA A 161 -2.70 9.31 -2.80
C ALA A 161 -3.91 9.93 -2.08
N LEU A 162 -4.38 9.34 -0.99
CA LEU A 162 -5.52 9.87 -0.23
C LEU A 162 -5.22 11.22 0.43
N ARG A 163 -3.97 11.54 0.73
CA ARG A 163 -3.59 12.87 1.27
C ARG A 163 -3.74 13.98 0.26
N THR A 164 -3.56 13.69 -1.02
CA THR A 164 -3.53 14.69 -2.10
C THR A 164 -4.80 14.70 -2.93
N PHE A 165 -5.42 13.55 -3.13
CA PHE A 165 -6.57 13.40 -4.03
C PHE A 165 -7.92 13.40 -3.30
N GLY A 166 -8.00 12.93 -2.04
CA GLY A 166 -9.22 12.94 -1.25
C GLY A 166 -10.34 12.09 -1.87
N ALA A 167 -10.06 10.82 -2.16
CA ALA A 167 -11.00 9.92 -2.84
C ALA A 167 -12.25 9.58 -1.99
N ASP A 168 -13.38 9.35 -2.66
CA ASP A 168 -14.63 8.87 -2.07
C ASP A 168 -14.67 7.34 -2.01
N GLU A 169 -13.97 6.65 -2.90
CA GLU A 169 -13.85 5.20 -2.94
C GLU A 169 -12.51 4.74 -3.51
N ILE A 170 -12.15 3.49 -3.22
CA ILE A 170 -10.92 2.85 -3.68
C ILE A 170 -11.28 1.62 -4.51
N VAL A 171 -10.65 1.48 -5.66
CA VAL A 171 -10.69 0.29 -6.51
C VAL A 171 -9.32 -0.36 -6.52
N LEU A 172 -9.22 -1.59 -6.02
CA LEU A 172 -8.00 -2.39 -6.06
C LEU A 172 -8.08 -3.37 -7.21
N SER A 173 -7.13 -3.31 -8.14
CA SER A 173 -7.04 -4.22 -9.27
C SER A 173 -5.82 -5.11 -9.13
N THR A 174 -6.04 -6.42 -9.15
CA THR A 174 -4.98 -7.43 -8.98
C THR A 174 -5.05 -8.50 -10.05
N HIS A 175 -3.94 -9.23 -10.24
CA HIS A 175 -3.98 -10.51 -10.95
C HIS A 175 -4.72 -11.58 -10.13
N PRO A 176 -5.14 -12.71 -10.74
CA PRO A 176 -5.66 -13.87 -10.03
C PRO A 176 -4.69 -14.40 -8.97
N GLU A 177 -5.23 -15.15 -8.00
CA GLU A 177 -4.42 -15.88 -7.01
C GLU A 177 -3.34 -16.72 -7.68
N GLY A 178 -2.17 -16.82 -7.04
CA GLY A 178 -0.98 -17.49 -7.58
C GLY A 178 -0.17 -16.67 -8.59
N ARG A 179 -0.71 -15.54 -9.08
CA ARG A 179 0.01 -14.54 -9.89
C ARG A 179 0.04 -13.15 -9.27
N SER A 180 -0.68 -12.98 -8.17
CA SER A 180 -0.76 -11.71 -7.44
C SER A 180 -0.04 -11.79 -6.11
N HIS A 181 1.16 -11.26 -6.05
CA HIS A 181 1.90 -11.10 -4.80
C HIS A 181 1.14 -10.26 -3.77
N TRP A 182 0.32 -9.32 -4.20
CA TRP A 182 -0.50 -8.50 -3.32
C TRP A 182 -1.61 -9.29 -2.61
N LEU A 183 -2.25 -10.23 -3.32
CA LEU A 183 -3.26 -11.11 -2.72
C LEU A 183 -2.62 -12.08 -1.72
N GLU A 184 -1.45 -12.63 -2.03
CA GLU A 184 -0.70 -13.50 -1.12
C GLU A 184 -0.31 -12.78 0.17
N GLN A 185 -0.08 -11.46 0.12
CA GLN A 185 0.21 -10.62 1.28
C GLN A 185 -1.04 -10.08 2.00
N GLY A 186 -2.24 -10.42 1.55
CA GLY A 186 -3.50 -10.00 2.17
C GLY A 186 -3.80 -8.51 2.01
N LEU A 187 -3.38 -7.89 0.90
CA LEU A 187 -3.55 -6.45 0.64
C LEU A 187 -5.00 -6.00 0.81
N VAL A 188 -5.96 -6.76 0.27
CA VAL A 188 -7.38 -6.37 0.25
C VAL A 188 -7.95 -6.28 1.67
N GLU A 189 -7.67 -7.29 2.50
CA GLU A 189 -8.10 -7.35 3.90
C GLU A 189 -7.45 -6.26 4.74
N GLU A 190 -6.15 -6.02 4.52
CA GLU A 190 -5.43 -4.96 5.23
C GLU A 190 -5.92 -3.57 4.83
N ALA A 191 -6.16 -3.34 3.54
CA ALA A 191 -6.74 -2.09 3.05
C ALA A 191 -8.12 -1.82 3.67
N ARG A 192 -9.01 -2.83 3.71
CA ARG A 192 -10.34 -2.71 4.34
C ARG A 192 -10.27 -2.43 5.84
N ARG A 193 -9.25 -2.93 6.52
CA ARG A 193 -9.03 -2.63 7.96
C ARG A 193 -8.50 -1.22 8.17
N ARG A 194 -7.66 -0.72 7.26
CA ARG A 194 -6.90 0.52 7.42
C ARG A 194 -7.67 1.75 6.96
N PHE A 195 -8.42 1.63 5.87
CA PHE A 195 -9.13 2.75 5.26
C PHE A 195 -10.64 2.64 5.51
N ALA A 196 -11.26 3.79 5.87
CA ALA A 196 -12.69 3.87 6.14
C ALA A 196 -13.53 4.15 4.88
N LEU A 197 -12.94 4.01 3.70
CA LEU A 197 -13.59 4.20 2.41
C LEU A 197 -14.15 2.88 1.87
N PRO A 198 -15.19 2.92 1.01
CA PRO A 198 -15.61 1.77 0.23
C PRO A 198 -14.45 1.23 -0.61
N ILE A 199 -14.18 -0.07 -0.51
CA ILE A 199 -13.11 -0.71 -1.28
C ILE A 199 -13.70 -1.82 -2.14
N THR A 200 -13.51 -1.70 -3.45
CA THR A 200 -13.85 -2.72 -4.42
C THR A 200 -12.58 -3.42 -4.89
N HIS A 201 -12.62 -4.73 -4.92
CA HIS A 201 -11.53 -5.55 -5.45
C HIS A 201 -11.94 -6.15 -6.79
N ILE A 202 -11.09 -5.99 -7.80
CA ILE A 202 -11.26 -6.50 -9.17
C ILE A 202 -10.09 -7.40 -9.50
N VAL A 203 -10.40 -8.58 -10.00
CA VAL A 203 -9.39 -9.52 -10.49
C VAL A 203 -9.33 -9.42 -12.01
N VAL A 204 -8.15 -9.18 -12.54
CA VAL A 204 -7.90 -9.04 -13.98
C VAL A 204 -6.94 -10.11 -14.46
N ASP A 205 -7.40 -10.97 -15.37
CA ASP A 205 -6.57 -11.98 -16.04
C ASP A 205 -6.18 -11.54 -17.45
N LEU A 206 -5.08 -10.81 -17.56
CA LEU A 206 -4.56 -10.34 -18.85
C LEU A 206 -4.13 -11.48 -19.80
N ALA A 207 -3.88 -12.68 -19.30
CA ALA A 207 -3.56 -13.83 -20.16
C ALA A 207 -4.81 -14.36 -20.84
N ALA A 208 -5.91 -14.50 -20.11
CA ALA A 208 -7.20 -14.90 -20.66
C ALA A 208 -7.72 -13.88 -21.68
N GLU A 209 -7.59 -12.58 -21.39
CA GLU A 209 -7.98 -11.51 -22.32
C GLU A 209 -7.22 -11.54 -23.65
N ARG A 210 -5.92 -11.91 -23.64
CA ARG A 210 -5.12 -12.05 -24.86
C ARG A 210 -5.49 -13.27 -25.69
N GLU A 211 -6.00 -14.33 -25.07
CA GLU A 211 -6.47 -15.53 -25.76
C GLU A 211 -7.81 -15.30 -26.46
N GLU A 212 -8.71 -14.51 -25.86
CA GLU A 212 -10.02 -14.16 -26.45
C GLU A 212 -9.88 -13.29 -27.72
N VAL A 213 -8.78 -12.53 -27.89
CA VAL A 213 -8.54 -11.61 -29.01
C VAL A 213 -7.83 -12.30 -30.20
N ARG A 214 -7.41 -13.56 -30.07
CA ARG A 214 -6.79 -14.34 -31.16
C ARG A 214 -7.80 -15.20 -31.86
#